data_af134c28b455021e7c62db6d6499310f
#
_entry.id   af134c28b455021e7c62db6d6499310f
#
_cell.length_a   1.000
_cell.length_b   1.000
_cell.length_c   1.000
_cell.angle_alpha   90.00
_cell.angle_beta   90.00
_cell.angle_gamma   90.00
#
_symmetry.space_group_name_H-M   'P 1'
#
loop_
_entity.id
_entity.type
_entity.pdbx_description
1 polymer ?
#
loop_
_entity_poly.entity_id
_entity_poly.type
_entity_poly.pdbx_seq_one_letter_code
_entity_poly.pdbx_strand_id
1 'polypeptide(L)'
;MRILSILLSLAYFTSFQVSASPTQPKTKIVLIAGKDSHGKGAHDWGPGVDLLSRALTQESGLPIVTAVHKGGWPTDPSIFKDAATVVILSDGGGRHPINKSLKQFDALAEKGVGLVCVHYAVEVPKGAPGDMLKKWLGGYFEVFWSVNPHWTADFKSFPKHPITRGVKPFSLKDEWYYHMKFRDNMKGVTPILSALPPESTLKRGDGPHSNNPHVRKSVLERKEKQHVGWASERPNGQRAFGVTGAHHHTSWNQDDFRTCVLNAIVWTAKMEVPKGGVKSLPKPASR
;
A
#
# COMPACT_ATOMS: atom_id res chain seq x y z
N MET A 1 4.11 52.83 -74.42
CA MET A 1 3.30 51.75 -73.85
C MET A 1 4.12 51.03 -72.82
N ARG A 2 3.84 51.23 -71.55
CA ARG A 2 4.52 50.51 -70.42
C ARG A 2 3.56 49.48 -69.92
N ILE A 3 3.92 48.22 -70.00
CA ILE A 3 3.14 47.09 -69.52
C ILE A 3 3.54 46.84 -68.02
N LEU A 4 2.52 46.98 -67.17
CA LEU A 4 2.66 46.75 -65.72
C LEU A 4 2.34 45.30 -65.41
N SER A 5 3.33 44.54 -65.03
CA SER A 5 3.18 43.10 -64.57
C SER A 5 2.83 43.08 -63.09
N ILE A 6 1.63 42.62 -62.77
CA ILE A 6 1.17 42.40 -61.40
C ILE A 6 1.56 40.98 -61.01
N LEU A 7 2.51 40.78 -60.02
CA LEU A 7 2.84 39.54 -59.40
C LEU A 7 1.84 39.24 -58.27
N LEU A 8 1.03 38.22 -58.45
CA LEU A 8 0.10 37.71 -57.42
C LEU A 8 0.84 36.71 -56.53
N SER A 9 1.15 37.08 -55.28
CA SER A 9 1.77 36.20 -54.28
C SER A 9 0.68 35.34 -53.61
N LEU A 10 0.70 34.04 -53.89
CA LEU A 10 -0.16 33.06 -53.20
C LEU A 10 0.46 32.68 -51.84
N ALA A 11 -0.13 33.13 -50.75
CA ALA A 11 0.25 32.73 -49.41
C ALA A 11 -0.41 31.39 -49.08
N TYR A 12 0.42 30.33 -48.97
CA TYR A 12 -0.02 29.01 -48.44
C TYR A 12 -0.14 29.08 -46.93
N PHE A 13 -1.35 29.08 -46.39
CA PHE A 13 -1.60 28.82 -44.96
C PHE A 13 -1.56 27.32 -44.73
N THR A 14 -0.47 26.79 -44.19
CA THR A 14 -0.42 25.43 -43.64
C THR A 14 -1.09 25.44 -42.26
N SER A 15 -2.31 24.92 -42.19
CA SER A 15 -2.96 24.65 -40.89
C SER A 15 -2.28 23.48 -40.21
N PHE A 16 -1.54 23.74 -39.11
CA PHE A 16 -1.07 22.71 -38.20
C PHE A 16 -2.28 22.14 -37.47
N GLN A 17 -2.72 20.96 -37.86
CA GLN A 17 -3.65 20.16 -37.03
C GLN A 17 -2.87 19.61 -35.85
N VAL A 18 -3.10 20.17 -34.66
CA VAL A 18 -2.65 19.57 -33.40
C VAL A 18 -3.49 18.32 -33.19
N SER A 19 -2.94 17.18 -33.56
CA SER A 19 -3.54 15.88 -33.26
C SER A 19 -3.49 15.66 -31.74
N ALA A 20 -4.64 15.68 -31.08
CA ALA A 20 -4.72 15.34 -29.67
C ALA A 20 -4.22 13.89 -29.49
N SER A 21 -3.12 13.70 -28.77
CA SER A 21 -2.65 12.35 -28.43
C SER A 21 -3.77 11.60 -27.73
N PRO A 22 -4.02 10.32 -28.09
CA PRO A 22 -5.05 9.53 -27.43
C PRO A 22 -4.74 9.45 -25.94
N THR A 23 -5.70 9.86 -25.11
CA THR A 23 -5.58 9.79 -23.66
C THR A 23 -5.42 8.31 -23.27
N GLN A 24 -4.29 7.96 -22.67
CA GLN A 24 -4.06 6.60 -22.19
C GLN A 24 -5.16 6.18 -21.21
N PRO A 25 -5.67 4.94 -21.30
CA PRO A 25 -6.67 4.47 -20.37
C PRO A 25 -6.14 4.52 -18.94
N LYS A 26 -6.91 5.11 -18.03
CA LYS A 26 -6.52 5.26 -16.63
C LYS A 26 -6.72 3.96 -15.86
N THR A 27 -5.73 3.59 -15.05
CA THR A 27 -5.80 2.44 -14.15
C THR A 27 -6.60 2.79 -12.90
N LYS A 28 -7.64 2.01 -12.60
CA LYS A 28 -8.51 2.26 -11.44
C LYS A 28 -7.97 1.58 -10.19
N ILE A 29 -7.82 2.36 -9.12
CA ILE A 29 -7.44 1.92 -7.78
C ILE A 29 -8.59 2.20 -6.82
N VAL A 30 -9.03 1.20 -6.08
CA VAL A 30 -10.07 1.35 -5.06
C VAL A 30 -9.40 1.52 -3.70
N LEU A 31 -9.73 2.60 -2.99
CA LEU A 31 -9.22 2.91 -1.65
C LEU A 31 -10.36 2.79 -0.64
N ILE A 32 -10.21 1.92 0.35
CA ILE A 32 -11.21 1.67 1.38
C ILE A 32 -10.66 2.14 2.72
N ALA A 33 -11.37 3.06 3.37
CA ALA A 33 -11.12 3.43 4.76
C ALA A 33 -12.15 2.78 5.69
N GLY A 34 -11.69 2.21 6.80
CA GLY A 34 -12.51 1.91 7.95
C GLY A 34 -13.08 3.18 8.58
N LYS A 35 -13.80 3.04 9.70
CA LYS A 35 -14.12 4.17 10.57
C LYS A 35 -12.85 4.57 11.30
N ASP A 36 -12.58 5.87 11.36
CA ASP A 36 -11.48 6.39 12.17
C ASP A 36 -11.66 5.93 13.63
N SER A 37 -10.57 5.57 14.27
CA SER A 37 -10.57 5.05 15.63
C SER A 37 -9.36 5.59 16.41
N HIS A 38 -9.31 5.37 17.72
CA HIS A 38 -8.30 5.95 18.61
C HIS A 38 -8.44 7.48 18.74
N GLY A 39 -7.43 8.14 19.27
CA GLY A 39 -7.39 9.60 19.36
C GLY A 39 -6.96 10.26 18.04
N LYS A 40 -7.18 11.58 17.91
CA LYS A 40 -6.76 12.36 16.75
C LYS A 40 -5.28 12.13 16.42
N GLY A 41 -4.98 11.84 15.17
CA GLY A 41 -3.62 11.59 14.70
C GLY A 41 -3.22 10.12 14.71
N ALA A 42 -4.05 9.21 15.27
CA ALA A 42 -3.86 7.77 15.23
C ALA A 42 -5.07 7.11 14.58
N HIS A 43 -4.85 6.09 13.75
CA HIS A 43 -5.91 5.42 12.98
C HIS A 43 -6.83 6.38 12.19
N ASP A 44 -6.25 7.45 11.64
CA ASP A 44 -6.95 8.42 10.79
C ASP A 44 -7.10 7.82 9.37
N TRP A 45 -7.95 6.82 9.22
CA TRP A 45 -8.09 6.05 7.98
C TRP A 45 -8.66 6.88 6.83
N GLY A 46 -9.68 7.71 7.12
CA GLY A 46 -10.28 8.63 6.15
C GLY A 46 -9.26 9.61 5.59
N PRO A 47 -8.57 10.41 6.40
CA PRO A 47 -7.45 11.26 5.96
C PRO A 47 -6.32 10.51 5.26
N GLY A 48 -6.03 9.27 5.68
CA GLY A 48 -5.01 8.43 5.06
C GLY A 48 -5.33 8.07 3.61
N VAL A 49 -6.55 7.60 3.31
CA VAL A 49 -6.96 7.30 1.93
C VAL A 49 -7.07 8.55 1.06
N ASP A 50 -7.45 9.70 1.63
CA ASP A 50 -7.48 10.99 0.90
C ASP A 50 -6.07 11.42 0.49
N LEU A 51 -5.09 11.27 1.39
CA LEU A 51 -3.68 11.54 1.09
C LEU A 51 -3.18 10.64 -0.05
N LEU A 52 -3.40 9.34 0.05
CA LEU A 52 -2.98 8.38 -0.97
C LEU A 52 -3.67 8.65 -2.32
N SER A 53 -4.98 8.94 -2.30
CA SER A 53 -5.74 9.29 -3.50
C SER A 53 -5.15 10.51 -4.20
N ARG A 54 -4.89 11.60 -3.46
CA ARG A 54 -4.27 12.81 -4.00
C ARG A 54 -2.89 12.53 -4.57
N ALA A 55 -2.03 11.83 -3.82
CA ALA A 55 -0.69 11.49 -4.28
C ALA A 55 -0.72 10.70 -5.59
N LEU A 56 -1.62 9.72 -5.71
CA LEU A 56 -1.75 8.89 -6.91
C LEU A 56 -2.33 9.64 -8.12
N THR A 57 -3.30 10.53 -7.91
CA THR A 57 -4.04 11.14 -9.02
C THR A 57 -3.54 12.52 -9.45
N GLN A 58 -2.92 13.27 -8.53
CA GLN A 58 -2.53 14.66 -8.77
C GLN A 58 -1.00 14.88 -8.77
N GLU A 59 -0.25 14.04 -8.05
CA GLU A 59 1.16 14.28 -7.80
C GLU A 59 2.08 13.27 -8.54
N SER A 60 1.61 12.04 -8.75
CA SER A 60 2.43 10.96 -9.33
C SER A 60 2.77 11.14 -10.81
N GLY A 61 1.95 11.86 -11.55
CA GLY A 61 2.02 11.96 -13.02
C GLY A 61 1.62 10.66 -13.75
N LEU A 62 1.09 9.65 -13.06
CA LEU A 62 0.69 8.37 -13.63
C LEU A 62 -0.79 8.41 -14.10
N PRO A 63 -1.18 7.63 -15.11
CA PRO A 63 -2.55 7.56 -15.59
C PRO A 63 -3.43 6.75 -14.63
N ILE A 64 -3.69 7.30 -13.45
CA ILE A 64 -4.45 6.66 -12.37
C ILE A 64 -5.76 7.41 -12.11
N VAL A 65 -6.81 6.66 -11.82
CA VAL A 65 -8.06 7.15 -11.24
C VAL A 65 -8.34 6.36 -9.96
N THR A 66 -8.82 7.03 -8.93
CA THR A 66 -9.16 6.40 -7.66
C THR A 66 -10.66 6.42 -7.42
N ALA A 67 -11.18 5.35 -6.81
CA ALA A 67 -12.50 5.30 -6.20
C ALA A 67 -12.32 5.16 -4.70
N VAL A 68 -12.74 6.15 -3.91
CA VAL A 68 -12.57 6.19 -2.46
C VAL A 68 -13.90 5.83 -1.79
N HIS A 69 -13.86 4.87 -0.87
CA HIS A 69 -14.98 4.53 0.00
C HIS A 69 -14.55 4.64 1.46
N LYS A 70 -15.38 5.26 2.31
CA LYS A 70 -15.11 5.45 3.74
C LYS A 70 -16.20 4.81 4.60
N GLY A 71 -15.83 4.37 5.79
CA GLY A 71 -16.75 3.77 6.76
C GLY A 71 -16.87 2.26 6.70
N GLY A 72 -15.98 1.58 6.00
CA GLY A 72 -15.91 0.12 5.95
C GLY A 72 -15.99 -0.48 4.55
N TRP A 73 -16.46 -1.71 4.42
CA TRP A 73 -16.55 -2.37 3.12
C TRP A 73 -17.74 -1.81 2.31
N PRO A 74 -17.53 -1.49 1.01
CA PRO A 74 -18.59 -0.98 0.15
C PRO A 74 -19.76 -1.97 0.01
N THR A 75 -20.98 -1.48 0.15
CA THR A 75 -22.20 -2.27 -0.08
C THR A 75 -22.51 -2.42 -1.57
N ASP A 76 -22.16 -1.40 -2.38
CA ASP A 76 -22.30 -1.46 -3.83
C ASP A 76 -21.04 -2.09 -4.45
N PRO A 77 -21.14 -3.30 -5.04
CA PRO A 77 -20.00 -3.97 -5.66
C PRO A 77 -19.53 -3.31 -6.95
N SER A 78 -20.29 -2.41 -7.53
CA SER A 78 -19.93 -1.71 -8.77
C SER A 78 -18.63 -0.87 -8.64
N ILE A 79 -18.29 -0.47 -7.41
CA ILE A 79 -17.04 0.23 -7.12
C ILE A 79 -15.81 -0.60 -7.55
N PHE A 80 -15.89 -1.92 -7.51
CA PHE A 80 -14.80 -2.82 -7.87
C PHE A 80 -14.72 -3.13 -9.37
N LYS A 81 -15.69 -2.66 -10.17
CA LYS A 81 -15.65 -2.83 -11.62
C LYS A 81 -14.38 -2.18 -12.17
N ASP A 82 -13.62 -2.95 -12.94
CA ASP A 82 -12.33 -2.57 -13.55
C ASP A 82 -11.24 -2.15 -12.55
N ALA A 83 -11.37 -2.52 -11.28
CA ALA A 83 -10.35 -2.25 -10.28
C ALA A 83 -9.09 -3.10 -10.55
N ALA A 84 -7.93 -2.46 -10.65
CA ALA A 84 -6.64 -3.14 -10.75
C ALA A 84 -6.11 -3.58 -9.38
N THR A 85 -6.37 -2.79 -8.34
CA THR A 85 -6.00 -3.12 -6.95
C THR A 85 -6.97 -2.48 -5.96
N VAL A 86 -7.09 -3.10 -4.78
CA VAL A 86 -7.83 -2.60 -3.63
C VAL A 86 -6.84 -2.30 -2.50
N VAL A 87 -6.94 -1.11 -1.92
CA VAL A 87 -6.13 -0.64 -0.80
C VAL A 87 -7.02 -0.49 0.42
N ILE A 88 -6.65 -1.09 1.55
CA ILE A 88 -7.44 -1.07 2.78
C ILE A 88 -6.62 -0.42 3.90
N LEU A 89 -7.16 0.66 4.46
CA LEU A 89 -6.72 1.30 5.70
C LEU A 89 -7.89 1.19 6.69
N SER A 90 -7.78 0.36 7.71
CA SER A 90 -8.89 0.13 8.64
C SER A 90 -8.43 -0.50 9.93
N ASP A 91 -9.28 -0.47 10.94
CA ASP A 91 -9.15 -1.36 12.08
C ASP A 91 -9.18 -2.82 11.63
N GLY A 92 -8.44 -3.63 12.37
CA GLY A 92 -8.31 -5.07 12.16
C GLY A 92 -9.14 -5.92 13.12
N GLY A 93 -8.70 -7.18 13.26
CA GLY A 93 -9.38 -8.17 14.09
C GLY A 93 -10.84 -8.35 13.70
N GLY A 94 -11.71 -8.45 14.67
CA GLY A 94 -13.16 -8.62 14.44
C GLY A 94 -13.84 -7.45 13.71
N ARG A 95 -13.22 -6.27 13.69
CA ARG A 95 -13.72 -5.06 13.02
C ARG A 95 -13.22 -4.88 11.59
N HIS A 96 -12.33 -5.74 11.12
CA HIS A 96 -11.81 -5.62 9.77
C HIS A 96 -12.95 -5.72 8.73
N PRO A 97 -13.06 -4.73 7.81
CA PRO A 97 -14.20 -4.64 6.90
C PRO A 97 -14.35 -5.84 5.96
N ILE A 98 -13.25 -6.53 5.66
CA ILE A 98 -13.26 -7.69 4.75
C ILE A 98 -13.93 -8.95 5.36
N ASN A 99 -14.05 -9.04 6.68
CA ASN A 99 -14.52 -10.26 7.37
C ASN A 99 -15.87 -10.78 6.86
N LYS A 100 -16.77 -9.87 6.50
CA LYS A 100 -18.10 -10.20 5.96
C LYS A 100 -18.14 -10.33 4.43
N SER A 101 -17.00 -10.12 3.76
CA SER A 101 -16.91 -10.03 2.29
C SER A 101 -15.82 -10.92 1.70
N LEU A 102 -15.41 -11.98 2.43
CA LEU A 102 -14.33 -12.87 2.02
C LEU A 102 -14.57 -13.47 0.63
N LYS A 103 -15.78 -14.00 0.37
CA LYS A 103 -16.13 -14.58 -0.94
C LYS A 103 -16.08 -13.55 -2.06
N GLN A 104 -16.53 -12.32 -1.78
CA GLN A 104 -16.52 -11.24 -2.77
C GLN A 104 -15.10 -10.85 -3.14
N PHE A 105 -14.22 -10.66 -2.14
CA PHE A 105 -12.83 -10.33 -2.42
C PHE A 105 -12.07 -11.51 -3.05
N ASP A 106 -12.35 -12.75 -2.64
CA ASP A 106 -11.73 -13.93 -3.27
C ASP A 106 -12.01 -13.97 -4.78
N ALA A 107 -13.25 -13.69 -5.18
CA ALA A 107 -13.61 -13.62 -6.61
C ALA A 107 -12.86 -12.50 -7.36
N LEU A 108 -12.51 -11.39 -6.72
CA LEU A 108 -11.65 -10.34 -7.28
C LEU A 108 -10.20 -10.81 -7.36
N ALA A 109 -9.68 -11.40 -6.29
CA ALA A 109 -8.32 -11.90 -6.20
C ALA A 109 -8.05 -13.03 -7.21
N GLU A 110 -9.04 -13.91 -7.48
CA GLU A 110 -8.93 -14.94 -8.51
C GLU A 110 -8.85 -14.37 -9.94
N LYS A 111 -9.43 -13.19 -10.16
CA LYS A 111 -9.27 -12.41 -11.39
C LYS A 111 -7.94 -11.63 -11.45
N GLY A 112 -7.11 -11.75 -10.42
CA GLY A 112 -5.82 -11.09 -10.34
C GLY A 112 -5.86 -9.64 -9.87
N VAL A 113 -6.97 -9.18 -9.27
CA VAL A 113 -7.06 -7.86 -8.62
C VAL A 113 -6.09 -7.82 -7.43
N GLY A 114 -5.26 -6.78 -7.36
CA GLY A 114 -4.26 -6.62 -6.31
C GLY A 114 -4.87 -6.28 -4.94
N LEU A 115 -4.06 -6.42 -3.89
CA LEU A 115 -4.43 -6.07 -2.52
C LEU A 115 -3.30 -5.33 -1.82
N VAL A 116 -3.62 -4.23 -1.16
CA VAL A 116 -2.72 -3.55 -0.21
C VAL A 116 -3.44 -3.43 1.13
N CYS A 117 -2.81 -3.92 2.20
CA CYS A 117 -3.29 -3.75 3.57
C CYS A 117 -2.27 -2.93 4.36
N VAL A 118 -2.73 -1.85 4.99
CA VAL A 118 -1.89 -0.93 5.74
C VAL A 118 -2.23 -0.97 7.22
N HIS A 119 -1.21 -1.08 8.04
CA HIS A 119 -1.25 -1.08 9.51
C HIS A 119 -2.19 -2.16 10.05
N TYR A 120 -3.20 -1.79 10.81
CA TYR A 120 -4.11 -2.73 11.47
C TYR A 120 -4.95 -3.56 10.47
N ALA A 121 -5.05 -3.13 9.20
CA ALA A 121 -5.68 -3.93 8.15
C ALA A 121 -4.91 -5.23 7.79
N VAL A 122 -3.74 -5.49 8.37
CA VAL A 122 -3.06 -6.79 8.23
C VAL A 122 -3.55 -7.81 9.26
N GLU A 123 -4.42 -7.43 10.18
CA GLU A 123 -4.98 -8.31 11.22
C GLU A 123 -6.43 -8.67 10.91
N VAL A 124 -6.73 -9.95 10.94
CA VAL A 124 -8.09 -10.51 10.87
C VAL A 124 -8.21 -11.64 11.88
N PRO A 125 -9.43 -12.09 12.25
CA PRO A 125 -9.59 -13.24 13.13
C PRO A 125 -8.90 -14.49 12.58
N LYS A 126 -8.34 -15.30 13.48
CA LYS A 126 -7.80 -16.63 13.15
C LYS A 126 -8.90 -17.51 12.54
N GLY A 127 -8.51 -18.48 11.72
CA GLY A 127 -9.41 -19.36 10.98
C GLY A 127 -9.68 -18.84 9.57
N ALA A 128 -10.89 -18.96 9.06
CA ALA A 128 -11.20 -18.65 7.67
C ALA A 128 -10.76 -17.24 7.20
N PRO A 129 -10.96 -16.13 7.96
CA PRO A 129 -10.43 -14.82 7.57
C PRO A 129 -8.90 -14.82 7.49
N GLY A 130 -8.19 -15.39 8.48
CA GLY A 130 -6.74 -15.47 8.51
C GLY A 130 -6.17 -16.30 7.35
N ASP A 131 -6.80 -17.44 7.05
CA ASP A 131 -6.40 -18.31 5.94
C ASP A 131 -6.58 -17.60 4.59
N MET A 132 -7.68 -16.86 4.43
CA MET A 132 -7.93 -16.07 3.22
C MET A 132 -6.93 -14.90 3.11
N LEU A 133 -6.66 -14.18 4.18
CA LEU A 133 -5.70 -13.08 4.13
C LEU A 133 -4.27 -13.61 3.87
N LYS A 134 -3.89 -14.74 4.47
CA LYS A 134 -2.64 -15.43 4.15
C LYS A 134 -2.59 -15.87 2.67
N LYS A 135 -3.70 -16.34 2.11
CA LYS A 135 -3.83 -16.67 0.69
C LYS A 135 -3.61 -15.45 -0.21
N TRP A 136 -4.24 -14.31 0.09
CA TRP A 136 -4.20 -13.12 -0.77
C TRP A 136 -2.97 -12.25 -0.54
N LEU A 137 -2.66 -11.97 0.72
CA LEU A 137 -1.62 -11.03 1.15
C LEU A 137 -0.25 -11.69 1.41
N GLY A 138 -0.24 -13.02 1.53
CA GLY A 138 1.00 -13.77 1.83
C GLY A 138 1.31 -13.93 3.30
N GLY A 139 0.73 -13.12 4.16
CA GLY A 139 0.89 -13.13 5.61
C GLY A 139 -0.11 -12.24 6.29
N TYR A 140 -0.30 -12.42 7.59
CA TYR A 140 -1.21 -11.61 8.40
C TYR A 140 -0.77 -11.59 9.86
N PHE A 141 -1.32 -10.67 10.65
CA PHE A 141 -1.19 -10.68 12.10
C PHE A 141 -2.12 -11.75 12.68
N GLU A 142 -1.56 -12.71 13.41
CA GLU A 142 -2.31 -13.71 14.15
C GLU A 142 -2.17 -13.45 15.65
N VAL A 143 -3.29 -13.33 16.39
CA VAL A 143 -3.27 -13.19 17.85
C VAL A 143 -2.53 -14.35 18.50
N PHE A 144 -1.80 -14.10 19.60
CA PHE A 144 -0.89 -15.02 20.30
C PHE A 144 0.31 -15.50 19.45
N TRP A 145 0.49 -14.97 18.22
CA TRP A 145 1.63 -15.25 17.35
C TRP A 145 2.41 -13.97 17.00
N SER A 146 1.71 -12.93 16.61
CA SER A 146 2.28 -11.63 16.25
C SER A 146 2.18 -10.64 17.41
N VAL A 147 2.95 -9.55 17.36
CA VAL A 147 2.99 -8.52 18.41
C VAL A 147 2.93 -7.12 17.83
N ASN A 148 2.41 -6.15 18.62
CA ASN A 148 2.16 -4.76 18.19
C ASN A 148 2.82 -3.70 19.09
N PRO A 149 4.13 -3.70 19.28
CA PRO A 149 4.79 -2.67 20.07
C PRO A 149 5.04 -1.38 19.29
N HIS A 150 5.14 -0.25 20.01
CA HIS A 150 5.70 0.98 19.48
C HIS A 150 7.23 0.94 19.56
N TRP A 151 7.91 1.16 18.42
CA TRP A 151 9.36 1.22 18.37
C TRP A 151 9.85 1.96 17.13
N THR A 152 11.13 2.35 17.14
CA THR A 152 11.78 2.92 15.96
C THR A 152 12.38 1.79 15.13
N ALA A 153 11.80 1.55 13.96
CA ALA A 153 12.36 0.62 12.99
C ALA A 153 13.39 1.34 12.11
N ASP A 154 14.56 0.73 11.94
CA ASP A 154 15.66 1.27 11.17
C ASP A 154 15.89 0.40 9.92
N PHE A 155 15.53 0.94 8.76
CA PHE A 155 15.58 0.27 7.46
C PHE A 155 16.85 0.71 6.71
N LYS A 156 17.91 -0.08 6.82
CA LYS A 156 19.25 0.23 6.27
C LYS A 156 19.45 -0.26 4.85
N SER A 157 18.70 -1.28 4.42
CA SER A 157 18.85 -1.90 3.11
C SER A 157 17.56 -2.52 2.64
N PHE A 158 17.38 -2.61 1.33
CA PHE A 158 16.18 -3.11 0.68
C PHE A 158 16.51 -4.16 -0.38
N PRO A 159 15.62 -5.11 -0.68
CA PRO A 159 15.78 -6.00 -1.80
C PRO A 159 15.68 -5.23 -3.13
N LYS A 160 16.26 -5.79 -4.19
CA LYS A 160 16.03 -5.26 -5.55
C LYS A 160 14.61 -5.63 -6.01
N HIS A 161 13.67 -4.71 -5.80
CA HIS A 161 12.25 -4.91 -6.11
C HIS A 161 11.63 -3.60 -6.64
N PRO A 162 10.61 -3.62 -7.52
CA PRO A 162 9.95 -2.40 -7.97
C PRO A 162 9.44 -1.50 -6.82
N ILE A 163 8.95 -2.09 -5.73
CA ILE A 163 8.45 -1.36 -4.54
C ILE A 163 9.55 -0.52 -3.87
N THR A 164 10.81 -0.89 -4.01
CA THR A 164 11.94 -0.18 -3.37
C THR A 164 12.63 0.83 -4.28
N ARG A 165 12.11 1.05 -5.48
CA ARG A 165 12.67 2.05 -6.41
C ARG A 165 12.56 3.45 -5.80
N GLY A 166 13.68 4.18 -5.76
CA GLY A 166 13.75 5.53 -5.22
C GLY A 166 13.70 5.62 -3.68
N VAL A 167 13.48 4.51 -2.98
CA VAL A 167 13.45 4.46 -1.50
C VAL A 167 14.88 4.46 -0.97
N LYS A 168 15.19 5.38 -0.08
CA LYS A 168 16.47 5.51 0.62
C LYS A 168 16.37 4.92 2.02
N PRO A 169 17.48 4.53 2.66
CA PRO A 169 17.50 4.15 4.07
C PRO A 169 16.82 5.20 4.95
N PHE A 170 15.95 4.75 5.86
CA PHE A 170 15.23 5.63 6.77
C PHE A 170 14.94 4.94 8.10
N SER A 171 14.68 5.75 9.12
CA SER A 171 14.17 5.31 10.42
C SER A 171 12.81 5.95 10.65
N LEU A 172 11.90 5.18 11.23
CA LEU A 172 10.56 5.67 11.56
C LEU A 172 10.08 5.05 12.86
N LYS A 173 9.68 5.93 13.82
CA LYS A 173 8.99 5.51 15.04
C LYS A 173 7.52 5.35 14.76
N ASP A 174 7.00 4.14 14.96
CA ASP A 174 5.59 3.81 14.74
C ASP A 174 5.18 2.61 15.60
N GLU A 175 3.92 2.22 15.57
CA GLU A 175 3.47 0.92 16.08
C GLU A 175 3.71 -0.15 15.00
N TRP A 176 4.94 -0.61 14.91
CA TRP A 176 5.33 -1.63 13.95
C TRP A 176 5.00 -3.03 14.45
N TYR A 177 3.95 -3.65 13.89
CA TYR A 177 3.67 -5.06 14.19
C TYR A 177 4.74 -5.95 13.58
N TYR A 178 5.08 -7.01 14.28
CA TYR A 178 6.03 -7.96 13.76
C TYR A 178 5.72 -9.40 14.16
N HIS A 179 6.55 -10.34 13.70
CA HIS A 179 6.33 -11.77 13.82
C HIS A 179 5.04 -12.22 13.13
N MET A 180 4.87 -11.74 11.88
CA MET A 180 3.69 -12.05 11.07
C MET A 180 3.57 -13.54 10.78
N LYS A 181 2.36 -14.03 10.62
CA LYS A 181 2.08 -15.41 10.18
C LYS A 181 2.07 -15.45 8.66
N PHE A 182 3.19 -15.86 8.07
CA PHE A 182 3.34 -15.97 6.62
C PHE A 182 2.87 -17.32 6.09
N ARG A 183 2.75 -17.44 4.77
CA ARG A 183 2.65 -18.74 4.07
C ARG A 183 3.84 -19.59 4.40
N ASP A 184 3.65 -20.91 4.35
CA ASP A 184 4.72 -21.88 4.61
C ASP A 184 5.89 -21.62 3.67
N ASN A 185 7.10 -21.64 4.25
CA ASN A 185 8.35 -21.36 3.55
C ASN A 185 8.37 -20.01 2.77
N MET A 186 7.60 -19.03 3.20
CA MET A 186 7.49 -17.72 2.54
C MET A 186 7.13 -17.82 1.04
N LYS A 187 6.41 -18.86 0.63
CA LYS A 187 6.10 -19.13 -0.79
C LYS A 187 5.42 -17.92 -1.46
N GLY A 188 6.10 -17.34 -2.46
CA GLY A 188 5.63 -16.16 -3.18
C GLY A 188 5.59 -14.89 -2.32
N VAL A 189 6.35 -14.84 -1.21
CA VAL A 189 6.45 -13.66 -0.33
C VAL A 189 7.88 -13.13 -0.36
N THR A 190 8.02 -11.83 -0.61
CA THR A 190 9.30 -11.12 -0.61
C THR A 190 9.29 -10.07 0.50
N PRO A 191 10.15 -10.17 1.52
CA PRO A 191 10.33 -9.12 2.52
C PRO A 191 10.80 -7.81 1.86
N ILE A 192 10.09 -6.71 2.13
CA ILE A 192 10.42 -5.38 1.60
C ILE A 192 11.03 -4.49 2.69
N LEU A 193 10.36 -4.40 3.85
CA LEU A 193 10.84 -3.67 5.02
C LEU A 193 11.12 -4.65 6.14
N SER A 194 12.37 -4.71 6.58
CA SER A 194 12.82 -5.63 7.62
C SER A 194 13.76 -4.93 8.59
N ALA A 195 13.50 -5.06 9.88
CA ALA A 195 14.34 -4.51 10.94
C ALA A 195 14.41 -5.46 12.14
N LEU A 196 15.43 -5.36 12.97
CA LEU A 196 15.53 -6.08 14.22
C LEU A 196 14.89 -5.25 15.34
N PRO A 197 13.77 -5.73 15.94
CA PRO A 197 13.16 -5.02 17.05
C PRO A 197 14.08 -4.99 18.27
N PRO A 198 14.14 -3.90 19.02
CA PRO A 198 14.89 -3.88 20.26
C PRO A 198 14.21 -4.71 21.36
N GLU A 199 14.98 -5.21 22.31
CA GLU A 199 14.48 -6.00 23.44
C GLU A 199 13.36 -5.30 24.22
N SER A 200 13.40 -3.97 24.27
CA SER A 200 12.38 -3.16 24.93
C SER A 200 10.95 -3.38 24.41
N THR A 201 10.79 -3.95 23.20
CA THR A 201 9.48 -4.29 22.61
C THR A 201 8.83 -5.52 23.28
N LEU A 202 9.57 -6.27 24.05
CA LEU A 202 9.15 -7.52 24.68
C LEU A 202 8.95 -7.40 26.21
N LYS A 203 8.70 -6.19 26.72
CA LYS A 203 8.50 -5.93 28.17
C LYS A 203 7.10 -6.29 28.67
N ARG A 204 6.10 -6.36 27.78
CA ARG A 204 4.74 -6.78 28.17
C ARG A 204 4.70 -8.27 28.47
N GLY A 205 3.77 -8.73 29.32
CA GLY A 205 3.50 -10.14 29.53
C GLY A 205 3.04 -10.85 28.24
N ASP A 206 3.02 -12.17 28.25
CA ASP A 206 2.48 -12.96 27.15
C ASP A 206 0.98 -12.66 26.93
N GLY A 207 0.56 -12.62 25.70
CA GLY A 207 -0.83 -12.23 25.39
C GLY A 207 -1.14 -12.19 23.90
N PRO A 208 -2.39 -11.84 23.56
CA PRO A 208 -2.85 -11.89 22.17
C PRO A 208 -2.08 -10.98 21.21
N HIS A 209 -1.55 -9.85 21.72
CA HIS A 209 -0.84 -8.85 20.92
C HIS A 209 0.55 -8.53 21.49
N SER A 210 1.08 -9.33 22.39
CA SER A 210 2.34 -9.03 23.06
C SER A 210 3.17 -10.25 23.36
N ASN A 211 4.49 -10.08 23.32
CA ASN A 211 5.50 -11.01 23.74
C ASN A 211 5.25 -12.44 23.21
N ASN A 212 5.17 -13.45 24.06
CA ASN A 212 5.07 -14.88 23.77
C ASN A 212 6.45 -15.58 23.54
N PRO A 213 6.60 -16.85 23.94
CA PRO A 213 7.89 -17.54 23.94
C PRO A 213 8.54 -17.63 22.55
N HIS A 214 7.77 -17.89 21.50
CA HIS A 214 8.29 -18.00 20.14
C HIS A 214 8.78 -16.67 19.57
N VAL A 215 8.18 -15.54 19.99
CA VAL A 215 8.63 -14.19 19.61
C VAL A 215 9.96 -13.89 20.28
N ARG A 216 10.09 -14.20 21.61
CA ARG A 216 11.37 -14.05 22.33
C ARG A 216 12.46 -14.88 21.70
N LYS A 217 12.17 -16.12 21.36
CA LYS A 217 13.11 -17.01 20.67
C LYS A 217 13.59 -16.41 19.34
N SER A 218 12.67 -15.87 18.54
CA SER A 218 13.02 -15.22 17.26
C SER A 218 13.88 -13.96 17.45
N VAL A 219 13.47 -13.06 18.34
CA VAL A 219 14.08 -11.73 18.46
C VAL A 219 15.31 -11.75 19.38
N LEU A 220 15.23 -12.41 20.55
CA LEU A 220 16.31 -12.33 21.56
C LEU A 220 17.38 -13.40 21.35
N GLU A 221 16.99 -14.63 21.01
CA GLU A 221 17.95 -15.72 20.88
C GLU A 221 18.55 -15.76 19.47
N ARG A 222 17.67 -15.82 18.41
CA ARG A 222 18.13 -15.95 17.03
C ARG A 222 18.47 -14.62 16.35
N LYS A 223 18.14 -13.48 16.98
CA LYS A 223 18.38 -12.12 16.43
C LYS A 223 17.83 -11.97 15.01
N GLU A 224 16.67 -12.54 14.74
CA GLU A 224 16.04 -12.52 13.43
C GLU A 224 15.43 -11.15 13.14
N LYS A 225 15.78 -10.55 12.00
CA LYS A 225 15.06 -9.38 11.50
C LYS A 225 13.60 -9.74 11.25
N GLN A 226 12.71 -8.87 11.68
CA GLN A 226 11.28 -9.04 11.50
C GLN A 226 10.81 -8.30 10.25
N HIS A 227 9.92 -8.93 9.49
CA HIS A 227 9.39 -8.39 8.26
C HIS A 227 8.10 -7.62 8.56
N VAL A 228 8.19 -6.29 8.48
CA VAL A 228 7.11 -5.34 8.78
C VAL A 228 6.47 -4.74 7.52
N GLY A 229 7.05 -5.04 6.36
CA GLY A 229 6.48 -4.77 5.05
C GLY A 229 6.89 -5.88 4.07
N TRP A 230 5.94 -6.41 3.31
CA TRP A 230 6.20 -7.54 2.40
C TRP A 230 5.35 -7.47 1.13
N ALA A 231 5.93 -7.88 0.02
CA ALA A 231 5.24 -8.12 -1.24
C ALA A 231 4.84 -9.60 -1.34
N SER A 232 3.76 -9.87 -2.05
CA SER A 232 3.28 -11.22 -2.30
C SER A 232 2.79 -11.36 -3.73
N GLU A 233 3.13 -12.47 -4.36
CA GLU A 233 2.65 -12.84 -5.69
C GLU A 233 2.01 -14.23 -5.65
N ARG A 234 0.94 -14.40 -6.43
CA ARG A 234 0.25 -15.67 -6.62
C ARG A 234 0.43 -16.16 -8.07
N PRO A 235 0.35 -17.49 -8.33
CA PRO A 235 0.48 -18.03 -9.68
C PRO A 235 -0.51 -17.45 -10.71
N ASN A 236 -1.70 -17.00 -10.27
CA ASN A 236 -2.69 -16.35 -11.14
C ASN A 236 -2.34 -14.87 -11.46
N GLY A 237 -1.16 -14.39 -11.04
CA GLY A 237 -0.71 -13.04 -11.29
C GLY A 237 -1.29 -11.98 -10.34
N GLN A 238 -2.02 -12.38 -9.29
CA GLN A 238 -2.43 -11.45 -8.23
C GLN A 238 -1.19 -11.02 -7.44
N ARG A 239 -1.03 -9.71 -7.24
CA ARG A 239 0.02 -9.08 -6.43
C ARG A 239 -0.58 -8.47 -5.18
N ALA A 240 0.14 -8.54 -4.07
CA ALA A 240 -0.31 -7.91 -2.85
C ALA A 240 0.85 -7.33 -2.04
N PHE A 241 0.54 -6.40 -1.16
CA PHE A 241 1.50 -5.77 -0.25
C PHE A 241 0.86 -5.57 1.12
N GLY A 242 1.52 -6.07 2.16
CA GLY A 242 1.20 -5.80 3.55
C GLY A 242 2.28 -4.92 4.19
N VAL A 243 1.87 -3.93 4.98
CA VAL A 243 2.79 -3.11 5.78
C VAL A 243 2.17 -2.77 7.12
N THR A 244 2.95 -2.87 8.19
CA THR A 244 2.44 -2.76 9.56
C THR A 244 2.59 -1.38 10.18
N GLY A 245 3.29 -0.44 9.53
CA GLY A 245 3.37 0.97 9.95
C GLY A 245 2.15 1.79 9.52
N ALA A 246 2.16 3.07 9.83
CA ALA A 246 1.09 4.05 9.65
C ALA A 246 -0.02 4.01 10.71
N HIS A 247 0.32 3.65 11.95
CA HIS A 247 -0.52 3.89 13.12
C HIS A 247 -0.80 5.39 13.27
N HIS A 248 0.26 6.18 13.23
CA HIS A 248 0.16 7.63 13.29
C HIS A 248 0.02 8.25 11.89
N HIS A 249 -0.91 9.20 11.74
CA HIS A 249 -1.05 9.92 10.48
C HIS A 249 0.24 10.65 10.07
N THR A 250 1.04 11.08 11.06
CA THR A 250 2.35 11.71 10.83
C THR A 250 3.38 10.80 10.18
N SER A 251 3.20 9.48 10.22
CA SER A 251 4.10 8.53 9.53
C SER A 251 4.12 8.76 8.01
N TRP A 252 3.04 9.31 7.45
CA TRP A 252 2.98 9.72 6.05
C TRP A 252 3.91 10.90 5.70
N ASN A 253 4.46 11.61 6.70
CA ASN A 253 5.44 12.68 6.47
C ASN A 253 6.85 12.14 6.17
N GLN A 254 7.12 10.85 6.46
CA GLN A 254 8.37 10.20 6.08
C GLN A 254 8.30 9.85 4.59
N ASP A 255 9.08 10.55 3.77
CA ASP A 255 9.03 10.49 2.31
C ASP A 255 9.34 9.09 1.77
N ASP A 256 10.34 8.40 2.30
CA ASP A 256 10.75 7.08 1.84
C ASP A 256 9.72 6.01 2.21
N PHE A 257 9.07 6.12 3.40
CA PHE A 257 7.95 5.27 3.77
C PHE A 257 6.75 5.48 2.83
N ARG A 258 6.38 6.74 2.60
CA ARG A 258 5.27 7.08 1.71
C ARG A 258 5.55 6.63 0.27
N THR A 259 6.78 6.84 -0.23
CA THR A 259 7.22 6.36 -1.55
C THR A 259 7.12 4.84 -1.65
N CYS A 260 7.54 4.10 -0.61
CA CYS A 260 7.44 2.65 -0.57
C CYS A 260 5.98 2.17 -0.71
N VAL A 261 5.05 2.78 0.05
CA VAL A 261 3.63 2.42 -0.01
C VAL A 261 3.00 2.78 -1.37
N LEU A 262 3.29 3.96 -1.91
CA LEU A 262 2.81 4.38 -3.24
C LEU A 262 3.34 3.46 -4.35
N ASN A 263 4.63 3.12 -4.31
CA ASN A 263 5.22 2.14 -5.22
C ASN A 263 4.50 0.79 -5.14
N ALA A 264 4.17 0.33 -3.92
CA ALA A 264 3.46 -0.92 -3.71
C ALA A 264 2.05 -0.89 -4.29
N ILE A 265 1.33 0.22 -4.15
CA ILE A 265 0.01 0.40 -4.76
C ILE A 265 0.10 0.32 -6.29
N VAL A 266 1.05 1.03 -6.89
CA VAL A 266 1.28 1.01 -8.34
C VAL A 266 1.69 -0.39 -8.83
N TRP A 267 2.57 -1.05 -8.10
CA TRP A 267 3.02 -2.41 -8.43
C TRP A 267 1.89 -3.45 -8.31
N THR A 268 1.06 -3.37 -7.27
CA THR A 268 -0.08 -4.29 -7.10
C THR A 268 -1.15 -4.07 -8.16
N ALA A 269 -1.27 -2.85 -8.71
CA ALA A 269 -2.10 -2.51 -9.85
C ALA A 269 -1.50 -2.97 -11.20
N LYS A 270 -0.37 -3.69 -11.19
CA LYS A 270 0.38 -4.19 -12.37
C LYS A 270 0.88 -3.08 -13.29
N MET A 271 1.01 -1.87 -12.76
CA MET A 271 1.64 -0.76 -13.47
C MET A 271 3.17 -0.79 -13.26
N GLU A 272 3.89 -0.18 -14.20
CA GLU A 272 5.33 0.03 -14.03
C GLU A 272 5.59 1.10 -12.98
N VAL A 273 6.37 0.76 -11.96
CA VAL A 273 6.82 1.72 -10.95
C VAL A 273 7.95 2.56 -11.56
N PRO A 274 7.90 3.90 -11.50
CA PRO A 274 8.97 4.74 -12.02
C PRO A 274 10.35 4.39 -11.42
N LYS A 275 11.44 4.54 -12.18
CA LYS A 275 12.81 4.23 -11.72
C LYS A 275 13.19 4.99 -10.43
N GLY A 276 12.74 6.23 -10.28
CA GLY A 276 12.95 7.06 -9.09
C GLY A 276 11.88 6.94 -8.01
N GLY A 277 10.97 5.97 -8.12
CA GLY A 277 9.79 5.85 -7.26
C GLY A 277 8.62 6.73 -7.68
N VAL A 278 7.46 6.47 -7.11
CA VAL A 278 6.26 7.30 -7.30
C VAL A 278 6.44 8.62 -6.57
N LYS A 279 6.34 9.71 -7.30
CA LYS A 279 6.47 11.06 -6.73
C LYS A 279 5.23 11.40 -5.89
N SER A 280 5.45 12.08 -4.79
CA SER A 280 4.41 12.69 -3.98
C SER A 280 4.96 13.93 -3.28
N LEU A 281 4.13 14.94 -3.09
CA LEU A 281 4.52 16.14 -2.36
C LEU A 281 4.48 15.86 -0.86
N PRO A 282 5.41 16.40 -0.06
CA PRO A 282 5.29 16.39 1.38
C PRO A 282 3.98 17.08 1.78
N LYS A 283 3.34 16.58 2.85
CA LYS A 283 2.14 17.25 3.38
C LYS A 283 2.53 18.68 3.77
N PRO A 284 1.77 19.72 3.39
CA PRO A 284 1.99 21.06 3.95
C PRO A 284 1.96 20.94 5.47
N ALA A 285 2.94 21.59 6.15
CA ALA A 285 2.92 21.69 7.60
C ALA A 285 1.53 22.16 8.02
N SER A 286 0.86 21.43 8.91
CA SER A 286 -0.42 21.87 9.47
C SER A 286 -0.21 23.23 10.13
N ARG A 287 -0.87 24.25 9.61
CA ARG A 287 -0.97 25.57 10.26
C ARG A 287 -1.68 25.44 11.59
#